data_d4805db07147cb62480d1689474c5443
#
_entry.id   d4805db07147cb62480d1689474c5443
#
_cell.length_a   1.000
_cell.length_b   1.000
_cell.length_c   1.000
_cell.angle_alpha   90.00
_cell.angle_beta   90.00
_cell.angle_gamma   90.00
#
_symmetry.space_group_name_H-M   'P 1'
#
loop_
_entity.id
_entity.type
_entity.pdbx_description
1 polymer ?
#
loop_
_entity_poly.entity_id
_entity_poly.type
_entity_poly.pdbx_seq_one_letter_code
_entity_poly.pdbx_strand_id
1 'polypeptide(L)'
;MNAIRALAILALACLTTVSAVADSYPSKPIKIVVSTSAGGVTDLAARILGAYITGKTGQPVVIDNRPGASGNIAMDAVAKAPADGYTLGVANTGNIVINPFLMRHMPYDPLTELVPVGPIGTVPLFLVMNSNVPAATLQEFIAYAKAQPDKVSYASAGVGTTPDLAAHEFNHRAGLKLVFVPFRGTAPAVAAVLGGDVQVTFVSMGPHIEFVRQGKLRILGAATPKRAPYLPDVPTFAEQGFPGFETSTWFSLFAPRGTPNDIVEQLNGYVRALGRDPDARKRLEANFIDPADMTASEFGDLVKADAVKWERIVRDAGVKID
;
A
#
# COMPACT_ATOMS: atom_id res chain seq x y z
N MET A 1 2.77 11.19 74.59
CA MET A 1 3.25 11.96 73.44
C MET A 1 3.67 11.07 72.24
N ASN A 2 4.23 9.88 72.46
CA ASN A 2 4.71 9.02 71.35
C ASN A 2 3.62 8.28 70.58
N ALA A 3 2.52 7.91 71.19
CA ALA A 3 1.43 7.20 70.52
C ALA A 3 0.66 8.07 69.52
N ILE A 4 0.48 9.36 69.80
CA ILE A 4 -0.22 10.30 68.89
C ILE A 4 0.66 10.62 67.67
N ARG A 5 1.99 10.68 67.83
CA ARG A 5 2.91 10.86 66.73
C ARG A 5 2.98 9.62 65.80
N ALA A 6 2.91 8.43 66.34
CA ALA A 6 2.85 7.20 65.59
C ALA A 6 1.55 7.08 64.76
N LEU A 7 0.40 7.47 65.28
CA LEU A 7 -0.88 7.48 64.59
C LEU A 7 -0.88 8.52 63.43
N ALA A 8 -0.28 9.69 63.65
CA ALA A 8 -0.17 10.72 62.61
C ALA A 8 0.73 10.32 61.46
N ILE A 9 1.79 9.57 61.72
CA ILE A 9 2.72 9.05 60.68
C ILE A 9 2.04 7.93 59.88
N LEU A 10 1.26 7.06 60.51
CA LEU A 10 0.51 6.00 59.84
C LEU A 10 -0.66 6.55 58.98
N ALA A 11 -1.32 7.62 59.42
CA ALA A 11 -2.35 8.30 58.64
C ALA A 11 -1.78 9.04 57.40
N LEU A 12 -0.54 9.57 57.50
CA LEU A 12 0.12 10.25 56.38
C LEU A 12 0.64 9.27 55.32
N ALA A 13 0.98 8.02 55.71
CA ALA A 13 1.44 6.98 54.81
C ALA A 13 0.28 6.37 53.92
N CYS A 14 -0.96 6.50 54.39
CA CYS A 14 -2.15 6.02 53.65
C CYS A 14 -2.65 6.98 52.56
N LEU A 15 -2.12 8.21 52.47
CA LEU A 15 -2.66 9.23 51.54
C LEU A 15 -1.89 9.33 50.20
N THR A 16 -0.90 8.46 49.91
CA THR A 16 -0.12 8.57 48.71
C THR A 16 -0.25 7.41 47.69
N THR A 17 -1.32 6.63 47.78
CA THR A 17 -1.68 5.81 46.60
C THR A 17 -2.44 6.69 45.61
N VAL A 18 -1.75 7.64 44.98
CA VAL A 18 -2.18 8.18 43.71
C VAL A 18 -2.13 7.00 42.75
N SER A 19 -3.25 6.35 42.52
CA SER A 19 -3.41 5.48 41.38
C SER A 19 -3.09 6.33 40.17
N ALA A 20 -1.91 6.13 39.59
CA ALA A 20 -1.63 6.59 38.25
C ALA A 20 -2.69 5.93 37.38
N VAL A 21 -3.76 6.64 37.08
CA VAL A 21 -4.66 6.27 35.99
C VAL A 21 -3.71 6.32 34.77
N ALA A 22 -3.32 5.15 34.30
CA ALA A 22 -2.60 5.07 33.07
C ALA A 22 -3.47 5.74 32.03
N ASP A 23 -3.05 6.90 31.51
CA ASP A 23 -3.78 7.63 30.48
C ASP A 23 -4.08 6.64 29.37
N SER A 24 -5.37 6.40 29.13
CA SER A 24 -5.77 5.46 28.08
C SER A 24 -5.27 5.97 26.73
N TYR A 25 -4.47 5.17 26.05
CA TYR A 25 -4.01 5.51 24.67
C TYR A 25 -5.22 5.55 23.71
N PRO A 26 -5.32 6.55 22.82
CA PRO A 26 -4.53 7.77 22.74
C PRO A 26 -5.07 8.87 23.69
N SER A 27 -4.19 9.54 24.44
CA SER A 27 -4.53 10.67 25.34
C SER A 27 -4.15 12.04 24.76
N LYS A 28 -3.45 12.06 23.61
CA LYS A 28 -3.00 13.27 22.90
C LYS A 28 -3.11 13.07 21.38
N PRO A 29 -2.99 14.13 20.56
CA PRO A 29 -3.05 14.02 19.11
C PRO A 29 -2.04 13.02 18.54
N ILE A 30 -2.49 12.20 17.56
CA ILE A 30 -1.65 11.28 16.78
C ILE A 30 -1.20 11.98 15.49
N LYS A 31 0.07 11.84 15.13
CA LYS A 31 0.61 12.27 13.85
C LYS A 31 0.75 11.07 12.92
N ILE A 32 0.19 11.17 11.71
CA ILE A 32 0.42 10.21 10.63
C ILE A 32 1.27 10.88 9.55
N VAL A 33 2.51 10.42 9.41
CA VAL A 33 3.42 10.84 8.34
C VAL A 33 3.10 10.04 7.09
N VAL A 34 2.89 10.73 5.95
CA VAL A 34 2.49 10.10 4.69
C VAL A 34 3.60 10.21 3.67
N SER A 35 3.94 9.09 3.02
CA SER A 35 5.08 8.97 2.11
C SER A 35 4.90 9.65 0.74
N THR A 36 3.72 10.23 0.48
CA THR A 36 3.37 10.86 -0.80
C THR A 36 2.84 12.28 -0.62
N SER A 37 2.78 13.02 -1.72
CA SER A 37 2.13 14.33 -1.75
C SER A 37 0.65 14.24 -1.41
N ALA A 38 0.09 15.33 -0.91
CA ALA A 38 -1.35 15.45 -0.64
C ALA A 38 -2.17 15.22 -1.93
N GLY A 39 -3.33 14.59 -1.78
CA GLY A 39 -4.25 14.27 -2.88
C GLY A 39 -3.96 12.93 -3.60
N GLY A 40 -2.86 12.25 -3.28
CA GLY A 40 -2.60 10.89 -3.77
C GLY A 40 -3.39 9.82 -3.01
N VAL A 41 -3.41 8.59 -3.54
CA VAL A 41 -4.16 7.47 -2.94
C VAL A 41 -3.67 7.15 -1.52
N THR A 42 -2.35 7.21 -1.27
CA THR A 42 -1.76 6.99 0.06
C THR A 42 -2.24 8.05 1.06
N ASP A 43 -2.28 9.34 0.64
CA ASP A 43 -2.79 10.44 1.46
C ASP A 43 -4.29 10.28 1.74
N LEU A 44 -5.06 9.88 0.74
CA LEU A 44 -6.50 9.62 0.90
C LEU A 44 -6.75 8.49 1.91
N ALA A 45 -6.05 7.37 1.80
CA ALA A 45 -6.14 6.26 2.73
C ALA A 45 -5.80 6.70 4.16
N ALA A 46 -4.73 7.49 4.33
CA ALA A 46 -4.33 8.04 5.63
C ALA A 46 -5.40 8.99 6.21
N ARG A 47 -6.02 9.84 5.39
CA ARG A 47 -7.09 10.76 5.84
C ARG A 47 -8.36 10.02 6.22
N ILE A 48 -8.74 8.97 5.49
CA ILE A 48 -9.90 8.14 5.84
C ILE A 48 -9.65 7.45 7.18
N LEU A 49 -8.47 6.85 7.39
CA LEU A 49 -8.09 6.24 8.66
C LEU A 49 -8.02 7.28 9.79
N GLY A 50 -7.38 8.42 9.56
CA GLY A 50 -7.25 9.49 10.56
C GLY A 50 -8.59 10.03 11.01
N ALA A 51 -9.53 10.27 10.09
CA ALA A 51 -10.89 10.69 10.42
C ALA A 51 -11.64 9.61 11.22
N TYR A 52 -11.45 8.33 10.89
CA TYR A 52 -12.04 7.22 11.61
C TYR A 52 -11.51 7.13 13.05
N ILE A 53 -10.19 7.19 13.25
CA ILE A 53 -9.57 7.18 14.59
C ILE A 53 -10.06 8.39 15.40
N THR A 54 -10.05 9.59 14.82
CA THR A 54 -10.56 10.80 15.50
C THR A 54 -12.01 10.62 15.96
N GLY A 55 -12.87 10.06 15.11
CA GLY A 55 -14.29 9.81 15.45
C GLY A 55 -14.48 8.78 16.56
N LYS A 56 -13.56 7.80 16.69
CA LYS A 56 -13.63 6.75 17.73
C LYS A 56 -13.01 7.16 19.07
N THR A 57 -11.98 8.01 19.04
CA THR A 57 -11.19 8.33 20.24
C THR A 57 -11.40 9.75 20.76
N GLY A 58 -11.95 10.64 19.93
CA GLY A 58 -12.01 12.08 20.22
C GLY A 58 -10.65 12.78 20.11
N GLN A 59 -9.55 12.05 19.88
CA GLN A 59 -8.23 12.64 19.74
C GLN A 59 -7.96 13.01 18.28
N PRO A 60 -7.44 14.21 17.99
CA PRO A 60 -7.13 14.63 16.64
C PRO A 60 -6.05 13.76 15.99
N VAL A 61 -6.23 13.43 14.71
CA VAL A 61 -5.18 12.82 13.89
C VAL A 61 -4.70 13.84 12.86
N VAL A 62 -3.41 14.18 12.94
CA VAL A 62 -2.77 15.16 12.06
C VAL A 62 -2.04 14.43 10.94
N ILE A 63 -2.39 14.74 9.68
CA ILE A 63 -1.74 14.19 8.49
C ILE A 63 -0.59 15.10 8.08
N ASP A 64 0.63 14.54 8.03
CA ASP A 64 1.89 15.22 7.69
C ASP A 64 2.48 14.60 6.41
N ASN A 65 2.23 15.21 5.27
CA ASN A 65 2.74 14.73 3.99
C ASN A 65 4.22 15.10 3.82
N ARG A 66 5.09 14.08 3.67
CA ARG A 66 6.53 14.23 3.44
C ARG A 66 6.97 13.47 2.19
N PRO A 67 6.66 13.98 0.99
CA PRO A 67 7.08 13.35 -0.25
C PRO A 67 8.59 13.47 -0.46
N GLY A 68 9.14 12.64 -1.34
CA GLY A 68 10.52 12.68 -1.78
C GLY A 68 11.29 11.38 -1.56
N ALA A 69 12.34 11.17 -2.35
CA ALA A 69 13.16 9.96 -2.37
C ALA A 69 12.30 8.69 -2.41
N SER A 70 11.31 8.62 -3.32
CA SER A 70 10.34 7.51 -3.41
C SER A 70 9.61 7.20 -2.09
N GLY A 71 9.37 8.22 -1.23
CA GLY A 71 8.70 8.09 0.07
C GLY A 71 9.63 7.76 1.24
N ASN A 72 10.91 7.57 1.01
CA ASN A 72 11.88 7.20 2.06
C ASN A 72 12.09 8.32 3.09
N ILE A 73 11.93 9.61 2.71
CA ILE A 73 12.02 10.75 3.65
C ILE A 73 10.96 10.61 4.76
N ALA A 74 9.75 10.22 4.41
CA ALA A 74 8.67 10.04 5.37
C ALA A 74 8.95 8.86 6.31
N MET A 75 9.30 7.71 5.75
CA MET A 75 9.47 6.48 6.52
C MET A 75 10.73 6.49 7.38
N ASP A 76 11.81 7.13 6.94
CA ASP A 76 12.99 7.40 7.77
C ASP A 76 12.64 8.26 8.99
N ALA A 77 11.81 9.29 8.80
CA ALA A 77 11.33 10.12 9.91
C ALA A 77 10.45 9.34 10.90
N VAL A 78 9.69 8.35 10.43
CA VAL A 78 8.90 7.46 11.30
C VAL A 78 9.80 6.48 12.03
N ALA A 79 10.74 5.83 11.34
CA ALA A 79 11.67 4.88 11.95
C ALA A 79 12.46 5.47 13.12
N LYS A 80 12.79 6.77 13.02
CA LYS A 80 13.54 7.54 14.05
C LYS A 80 12.68 8.23 15.09
N ALA A 81 11.34 8.10 15.01
CA ALA A 81 10.43 8.72 15.95
C ALA A 81 10.37 7.94 17.28
N PRO A 82 9.90 8.59 18.39
CA PRO A 82 9.63 7.87 19.63
C PRO A 82 8.64 6.73 19.43
N ALA A 83 8.91 5.58 20.03
CA ALA A 83 8.09 4.38 19.93
C ALA A 83 6.91 4.40 20.91
N ASP A 84 6.20 5.53 21.00
CA ASP A 84 5.10 5.78 21.92
C ASP A 84 3.70 5.70 21.25
N GLY A 85 3.64 5.35 19.97
CA GLY A 85 2.40 5.24 19.20
C GLY A 85 1.83 6.57 18.69
N TYR A 86 2.45 7.72 18.97
CA TYR A 86 1.92 9.03 18.57
C TYR A 86 2.54 9.60 17.30
N THR A 87 3.57 8.96 16.76
CA THR A 87 4.07 9.23 15.41
C THR A 87 4.07 7.94 14.62
N LEU A 88 3.20 7.88 13.63
CA LEU A 88 2.95 6.70 12.80
C LEU A 88 3.23 7.02 11.34
N GLY A 89 3.39 6.01 10.50
CA GLY A 89 3.59 6.17 9.06
C GLY A 89 2.50 5.51 8.25
N VAL A 90 2.02 6.17 7.20
CA VAL A 90 1.26 5.50 6.14
C VAL A 90 2.13 5.42 4.89
N ALA A 91 2.43 4.19 4.52
CA ALA A 91 3.28 3.83 3.41
C ALA A 91 2.55 2.88 2.45
N ASN A 92 3.17 2.62 1.31
CA ASN A 92 2.69 1.66 0.32
C ASN A 92 3.73 0.56 0.06
N THR A 93 3.35 -0.45 -0.73
CA THR A 93 4.19 -1.57 -1.16
C THR A 93 5.58 -1.12 -1.62
N GLY A 94 5.66 -0.04 -2.43
CA GLY A 94 6.91 0.49 -2.95
C GLY A 94 7.90 0.86 -1.86
N ASN A 95 7.43 1.59 -0.85
CA ASN A 95 8.28 2.12 0.23
C ASN A 95 8.89 1.01 1.11
N ILE A 96 8.15 -0.07 1.34
CA ILE A 96 8.47 -1.08 2.35
C ILE A 96 9.15 -2.31 1.75
N VAL A 97 8.66 -2.82 0.61
CA VAL A 97 9.10 -4.12 0.08
C VAL A 97 9.68 -4.07 -1.34
N ILE A 98 9.73 -2.89 -1.99
CA ILE A 98 10.36 -2.74 -3.31
C ILE A 98 11.64 -1.89 -3.20
N ASN A 99 11.57 -0.69 -2.61
CA ASN A 99 12.71 0.23 -2.50
C ASN A 99 13.97 -0.42 -1.89
N PRO A 100 13.89 -1.30 -0.86
CA PRO A 100 15.07 -1.95 -0.29
C PRO A 100 15.89 -2.74 -1.30
N PHE A 101 15.24 -3.31 -2.32
CA PHE A 101 15.89 -4.11 -3.35
C PHE A 101 16.24 -3.32 -4.62
N LEU A 102 15.54 -2.19 -4.82
CA LEU A 102 15.67 -1.34 -6.00
C LEU A 102 16.74 -0.27 -5.84
N MET A 103 16.84 0.34 -4.64
CA MET A 103 17.75 1.44 -4.33
C MET A 103 19.11 0.94 -3.83
N ARG A 104 20.20 1.63 -4.21
CA ARG A 104 21.54 1.30 -3.74
C ARG A 104 21.75 1.67 -2.26
N HIS A 105 21.08 2.72 -1.80
CA HIS A 105 21.19 3.23 -0.43
C HIS A 105 19.80 3.53 0.12
N MET A 106 19.48 2.89 1.24
CA MET A 106 18.29 3.17 2.02
C MET A 106 18.70 3.87 3.32
N PRO A 107 18.02 4.97 3.74
CA PRO A 107 18.35 5.66 5.00
C PRO A 107 17.84 4.92 6.25
N TYR A 108 16.99 3.91 6.08
CA TYR A 108 16.42 3.05 7.12
C TYR A 108 16.18 1.65 6.54
N ASP A 109 16.03 0.66 7.41
CA ASP A 109 15.60 -0.69 7.04
C ASP A 109 14.10 -0.86 7.39
N PRO A 110 13.19 -0.87 6.40
CA PRO A 110 11.76 -0.95 6.66
C PRO A 110 11.33 -2.27 7.32
N LEU A 111 12.09 -3.36 7.14
CA LEU A 111 11.74 -4.68 7.66
C LEU A 111 12.17 -4.86 9.12
N THR A 112 13.11 -4.07 9.61
CA THR A 112 13.64 -4.18 10.98
C THR A 112 13.41 -2.94 11.83
N GLU A 113 13.24 -1.75 11.24
CA GLU A 113 13.07 -0.49 11.98
C GLU A 113 11.60 -0.02 12.05
N LEU A 114 10.69 -0.68 11.32
CA LEU A 114 9.26 -0.41 11.39
C LEU A 114 8.48 -1.64 11.86
N VAL A 115 7.38 -1.39 12.57
CA VAL A 115 6.43 -2.41 12.99
C VAL A 115 5.18 -2.31 12.09
N PRO A 116 4.82 -3.38 11.35
CA PRO A 116 3.58 -3.43 10.62
C PRO A 116 2.38 -3.40 11.57
N VAL A 117 1.53 -2.40 11.46
CA VAL A 117 0.30 -2.28 12.27
C VAL A 117 -0.88 -2.92 11.56
N GLY A 118 -1.10 -2.57 10.29
CA GLY A 118 -2.19 -3.17 9.52
C GLY A 118 -2.43 -2.49 8.18
N PRO A 119 -2.96 -3.23 7.19
CA PRO A 119 -3.30 -2.69 5.89
C PRO A 119 -4.63 -1.94 5.96
N ILE A 120 -4.66 -0.71 5.47
CA ILE A 120 -5.88 0.10 5.32
C ILE A 120 -6.71 -0.45 4.15
N GLY A 121 -6.02 -0.82 3.08
CA GLY A 121 -6.61 -1.40 1.90
C GLY A 121 -5.59 -1.61 0.78
N THR A 122 -6.07 -2.19 -0.32
CA THR A 122 -5.28 -2.49 -1.50
C THR A 122 -5.88 -1.86 -2.75
N VAL A 123 -5.02 -1.49 -3.70
CA VAL A 123 -5.45 -1.09 -5.04
C VAL A 123 -4.92 -2.13 -6.02
N PRO A 124 -5.80 -2.94 -6.62
CA PRO A 124 -5.41 -3.94 -7.58
C PRO A 124 -4.94 -3.32 -8.89
N LEU A 125 -4.02 -4.00 -9.57
CA LEU A 125 -3.61 -3.67 -10.93
C LEU A 125 -4.30 -4.57 -11.94
N PHE A 126 -4.57 -3.97 -13.08
CA PHE A 126 -5.18 -4.63 -14.23
C PHE A 126 -4.29 -4.43 -15.45
N LEU A 127 -4.11 -5.45 -16.26
CA LEU A 127 -3.52 -5.29 -17.58
C LEU A 127 -4.58 -4.73 -18.52
N VAL A 128 -4.35 -3.54 -19.02
CA VAL A 128 -5.22 -2.90 -20.01
C VAL A 128 -4.50 -2.75 -21.35
N MET A 129 -5.26 -2.81 -22.42
CA MET A 129 -4.80 -2.78 -23.79
C MET A 129 -5.59 -1.76 -24.60
N ASN A 130 -4.96 -1.09 -25.55
CA ASN A 130 -5.65 -0.31 -26.57
C ASN A 130 -6.60 -1.23 -27.38
N SER A 131 -7.85 -0.82 -27.53
CA SER A 131 -8.88 -1.64 -28.19
C SER A 131 -8.63 -1.87 -29.69
N ASN A 132 -7.75 -1.12 -30.35
CA ASN A 132 -7.37 -1.32 -31.75
C ASN A 132 -6.38 -2.49 -31.93
N VAL A 133 -5.76 -2.98 -30.85
CA VAL A 133 -4.94 -4.19 -30.93
C VAL A 133 -5.84 -5.38 -31.27
N PRO A 134 -5.48 -6.21 -32.28
CA PRO A 134 -6.33 -7.31 -32.76
C PRO A 134 -6.24 -8.53 -31.82
N ALA A 135 -6.66 -8.34 -30.57
CA ALA A 135 -6.75 -9.36 -29.54
C ALA A 135 -7.95 -9.03 -28.61
N ALA A 136 -8.76 -10.01 -28.28
CA ALA A 136 -9.92 -9.85 -27.40
C ALA A 136 -9.67 -10.39 -25.99
N THR A 137 -8.73 -11.33 -25.86
CA THR A 137 -8.39 -12.05 -24.62
C THR A 137 -6.90 -11.94 -24.30
N LEU A 138 -6.52 -12.29 -23.07
CA LEU A 138 -5.11 -12.35 -22.65
C LEU A 138 -4.30 -13.33 -23.52
N GLN A 139 -4.88 -14.51 -23.83
CA GLN A 139 -4.24 -15.53 -24.65
C GLN A 139 -4.00 -15.06 -26.09
N GLU A 140 -5.00 -14.38 -26.68
CA GLU A 140 -4.86 -13.78 -28.01
C GLU A 140 -3.79 -12.66 -28.01
N PHE A 141 -3.75 -11.84 -26.94
CA PHE A 141 -2.69 -10.84 -26.79
C PHE A 141 -1.31 -11.49 -26.69
N ILE A 142 -1.17 -12.56 -25.92
CA ILE A 142 0.08 -13.30 -25.80
C ILE A 142 0.51 -13.87 -27.17
N ALA A 143 -0.41 -14.45 -27.91
CA ALA A 143 -0.14 -14.96 -29.25
C ALA A 143 0.27 -13.84 -30.21
N TYR A 144 -0.46 -12.72 -30.20
CA TYR A 144 -0.16 -11.52 -30.99
C TYR A 144 1.25 -10.97 -30.68
N ALA A 145 1.60 -10.85 -29.38
CA ALA A 145 2.90 -10.33 -28.96
C ALA A 145 4.05 -11.30 -29.32
N LYS A 146 3.86 -12.61 -29.20
CA LYS A 146 4.83 -13.63 -29.61
C LYS A 146 5.10 -13.63 -31.12
N ALA A 147 4.09 -13.33 -31.93
CA ALA A 147 4.24 -13.21 -33.39
C ALA A 147 4.99 -11.95 -33.83
N GLN A 148 5.19 -10.98 -32.93
CA GLN A 148 5.81 -9.69 -33.21
C GLN A 148 6.84 -9.32 -32.12
N PRO A 149 7.90 -10.12 -31.95
CA PRO A 149 8.93 -9.84 -30.95
C PRO A 149 9.53 -8.45 -31.18
N ASP A 150 9.80 -7.74 -30.10
CA ASP A 150 10.40 -6.40 -30.05
C ASP A 150 9.58 -5.28 -30.76
N LYS A 151 8.29 -5.54 -31.09
CA LYS A 151 7.39 -4.53 -31.72
C LYS A 151 6.21 -4.14 -30.83
N VAL A 152 5.79 -5.03 -29.94
CA VAL A 152 4.71 -4.75 -28.98
C VAL A 152 5.33 -4.13 -27.73
N SER A 153 4.80 -3.01 -27.29
CA SER A 153 5.34 -2.26 -26.17
C SER A 153 4.37 -2.16 -24.99
N TYR A 154 4.92 -1.94 -23.80
CA TYR A 154 4.16 -1.61 -22.61
C TYR A 154 4.60 -0.28 -22.01
N ALA A 155 3.62 0.51 -21.61
CA ALA A 155 3.84 1.77 -20.89
C ALA A 155 3.97 1.53 -19.39
N SER A 156 4.89 2.24 -18.74
CA SER A 156 5.03 2.25 -17.28
C SER A 156 5.06 3.67 -16.74
N ALA A 157 4.52 3.84 -15.53
CA ALA A 157 4.51 5.12 -14.80
C ALA A 157 5.90 5.55 -14.30
N GLY A 158 6.93 4.75 -14.54
CA GLY A 158 8.31 4.96 -14.15
C GLY A 158 9.01 3.67 -13.78
N VAL A 159 10.32 3.70 -13.87
CA VAL A 159 11.20 2.55 -13.58
C VAL A 159 11.04 2.12 -12.12
N GLY A 160 10.87 0.81 -11.89
CA GLY A 160 10.76 0.21 -10.55
C GLY A 160 9.44 0.46 -9.82
N THR A 161 8.46 1.09 -10.47
CA THR A 161 7.10 1.18 -9.91
C THR A 161 6.41 -0.18 -9.91
N THR A 162 5.39 -0.36 -9.04
CA THR A 162 4.62 -1.62 -9.01
C THR A 162 4.05 -2.00 -10.38
N PRO A 163 3.48 -1.08 -11.18
CA PRO A 163 3.05 -1.38 -12.55
C PRO A 163 4.17 -1.83 -13.48
N ASP A 164 5.36 -1.24 -13.36
CA ASP A 164 6.53 -1.62 -14.15
C ASP A 164 6.98 -3.04 -13.83
N LEU A 165 7.17 -3.32 -12.55
CA LEU A 165 7.58 -4.64 -12.09
C LEU A 165 6.52 -5.72 -12.38
N ALA A 166 5.22 -5.36 -12.36
CA ALA A 166 4.15 -6.24 -12.81
C ALA A 166 4.28 -6.60 -14.30
N ALA A 167 4.62 -5.62 -15.13
CA ALA A 167 4.84 -5.84 -16.56
C ALA A 167 6.10 -6.69 -16.82
N HIS A 168 7.18 -6.46 -16.07
CA HIS A 168 8.38 -7.30 -16.12
C HIS A 168 8.07 -8.77 -15.76
N GLU A 169 7.36 -9.00 -14.66
CA GLU A 169 6.95 -10.35 -14.21
C GLU A 169 6.04 -11.03 -15.25
N PHE A 170 5.07 -10.27 -15.81
CA PHE A 170 4.22 -10.80 -16.88
C PHE A 170 5.02 -11.17 -18.13
N ASN A 171 5.90 -10.27 -18.58
CA ASN A 171 6.76 -10.48 -19.73
C ASN A 171 7.62 -11.75 -19.57
N HIS A 172 8.23 -11.91 -18.41
CA HIS A 172 9.01 -13.09 -18.05
C HIS A 172 8.17 -14.38 -18.04
N ARG A 173 7.05 -14.38 -17.31
CA ARG A 173 6.20 -15.58 -17.14
C ARG A 173 5.47 -16.01 -18.40
N ALA A 174 5.09 -15.05 -19.24
CA ALA A 174 4.44 -15.33 -20.55
C ALA A 174 5.45 -15.64 -21.67
N GLY A 175 6.75 -15.49 -21.42
CA GLY A 175 7.81 -15.67 -22.41
C GLY A 175 7.69 -14.65 -23.55
N LEU A 176 7.41 -13.39 -23.20
CA LEU A 176 7.27 -12.28 -24.15
C LEU A 176 8.56 -11.44 -24.23
N LYS A 177 8.63 -10.60 -25.25
CA LYS A 177 9.66 -9.57 -25.45
C LYS A 177 9.00 -8.22 -25.70
N LEU A 178 8.17 -7.77 -24.73
CA LEU A 178 7.54 -6.46 -24.80
C LEU A 178 8.59 -5.37 -24.59
N VAL A 179 8.52 -4.32 -25.40
CA VAL A 179 9.42 -3.17 -25.32
C VAL A 179 8.95 -2.24 -24.19
N PHE A 180 9.83 -1.93 -23.26
CA PHE A 180 9.56 -1.02 -22.15
C PHE A 180 9.56 0.44 -22.61
N VAL A 181 8.49 1.19 -22.30
CA VAL A 181 8.38 2.62 -22.56
C VAL A 181 8.07 3.36 -21.27
N PRO A 182 9.06 4.02 -20.63
CA PRO A 182 8.86 4.75 -19.39
C PRO A 182 8.22 6.11 -19.60
N PHE A 183 7.29 6.45 -18.72
CA PHE A 183 6.66 7.77 -18.63
C PHE A 183 6.86 8.39 -17.25
N ARG A 184 6.65 9.70 -17.13
CA ARG A 184 6.71 10.40 -15.84
C ARG A 184 5.34 10.38 -15.15
N GLY A 185 4.89 9.17 -14.76
CA GLY A 185 3.62 8.95 -14.06
C GLY A 185 2.56 8.22 -14.88
N THR A 186 1.46 7.85 -14.20
CA THR A 186 0.39 7.00 -14.76
C THR A 186 -0.40 7.70 -15.87
N ALA A 187 -0.73 8.99 -15.71
CA ALA A 187 -1.57 9.69 -16.67
C ALA A 187 -0.95 9.75 -18.10
N PRO A 188 0.33 10.13 -18.30
CA PRO A 188 0.93 10.09 -19.62
C PRO A 188 1.12 8.66 -20.15
N ALA A 189 1.37 7.67 -19.28
CA ALA A 189 1.45 6.26 -19.70
C ALA A 189 0.12 5.77 -20.29
N VAL A 190 -0.99 6.05 -19.59
CA VAL A 190 -2.35 5.69 -20.08
C VAL A 190 -2.72 6.48 -21.34
N ALA A 191 -2.34 7.75 -21.43
CA ALA A 191 -2.58 8.55 -22.63
C ALA A 191 -1.89 7.95 -23.86
N ALA A 192 -0.66 7.46 -23.73
CA ALA A 192 0.06 6.79 -24.80
C ALA A 192 -0.62 5.47 -25.23
N VAL A 193 -1.18 4.71 -24.27
CA VAL A 193 -1.97 3.51 -24.61
C VAL A 193 -3.28 3.90 -25.30
N LEU A 194 -3.97 4.93 -24.84
CA LEU A 194 -5.20 5.44 -25.49
C LEU A 194 -4.93 5.92 -26.93
N GLY A 195 -3.78 6.57 -27.16
CA GLY A 195 -3.37 7.02 -28.50
C GLY A 195 -2.94 5.89 -29.44
N GLY A 196 -2.66 4.71 -28.89
CA GLY A 196 -2.16 3.57 -29.68
C GLY A 196 -0.64 3.57 -29.90
N ASP A 197 0.09 4.55 -29.35
CA ASP A 197 1.55 4.63 -29.41
C ASP A 197 2.21 3.45 -28.67
N VAL A 198 1.55 2.99 -27.60
CA VAL A 198 1.92 1.82 -26.80
C VAL A 198 0.71 0.91 -26.66
N GLN A 199 0.93 -0.41 -26.68
CA GLN A 199 -0.16 -1.38 -26.76
C GLN A 199 -0.83 -1.67 -25.42
N VAL A 200 -0.05 -1.80 -24.34
CA VAL A 200 -0.57 -2.23 -23.02
C VAL A 200 0.06 -1.46 -21.86
N THR A 201 -0.62 -1.48 -20.72
CA THR A 201 -0.06 -1.04 -19.44
C THR A 201 -0.74 -1.77 -18.28
N PHE A 202 -0.03 -1.92 -17.15
CA PHE A 202 -0.65 -2.25 -15.87
C PHE A 202 -1.09 -0.97 -15.17
N VAL A 203 -2.34 -0.92 -14.72
CA VAL A 203 -2.91 0.27 -14.09
C VAL A 203 -4.06 -0.07 -13.14
N SER A 204 -4.30 0.77 -12.14
CA SER A 204 -5.53 0.72 -11.33
C SER A 204 -6.72 1.26 -12.12
N MET A 205 -7.93 0.73 -11.86
CA MET A 205 -9.10 1.09 -12.66
C MET A 205 -9.76 2.42 -12.28
N GLY A 206 -9.58 2.90 -11.05
CA GLY A 206 -10.28 4.09 -10.57
C GLY A 206 -10.43 5.21 -11.60
N PRO A 207 -9.34 5.93 -11.93
CA PRO A 207 -9.41 7.04 -12.88
C PRO A 207 -9.61 6.61 -14.35
N HIS A 208 -9.55 5.31 -14.67
CA HIS A 208 -9.43 4.83 -16.04
C HIS A 208 -10.64 4.00 -16.51
N ILE A 209 -11.57 3.68 -15.60
CA ILE A 209 -12.74 2.82 -15.90
C ILE A 209 -13.62 3.39 -17.02
N GLU A 210 -13.72 4.71 -17.13
CA GLU A 210 -14.51 5.35 -18.18
C GLU A 210 -13.96 5.08 -19.58
N PHE A 211 -12.65 4.96 -19.76
CA PHE A 211 -12.07 4.59 -21.05
C PHE A 211 -12.39 3.16 -21.44
N VAL A 212 -12.54 2.27 -20.47
CA VAL A 212 -13.02 0.89 -20.70
C VAL A 212 -14.49 0.89 -21.09
N ARG A 213 -15.33 1.65 -20.38
CA ARG A 213 -16.77 1.78 -20.69
C ARG A 213 -17.01 2.39 -22.07
N GLN A 214 -16.15 3.30 -22.51
CA GLN A 214 -16.18 3.88 -23.85
C GLN A 214 -15.62 2.97 -24.93
N GLY A 215 -15.13 1.76 -24.59
CA GLY A 215 -14.53 0.83 -25.53
C GLY A 215 -13.17 1.25 -26.08
N LYS A 216 -12.52 2.27 -25.50
CA LYS A 216 -11.16 2.73 -25.90
C LYS A 216 -10.04 1.87 -25.35
N LEU A 217 -10.27 1.31 -24.16
CA LEU A 217 -9.40 0.34 -23.51
C LEU A 217 -10.13 -0.98 -23.28
N ARG A 218 -9.39 -2.07 -23.32
CA ARG A 218 -9.87 -3.41 -22.96
C ARG A 218 -9.05 -3.93 -21.78
N ILE A 219 -9.73 -4.49 -20.77
CA ILE A 219 -9.07 -5.15 -19.65
C ILE A 219 -8.81 -6.61 -20.05
N LEU A 220 -7.56 -7.04 -19.97
CA LEU A 220 -7.15 -8.41 -20.29
C LEU A 220 -7.12 -9.33 -19.08
N GLY A 221 -6.94 -8.77 -17.87
CA GLY A 221 -6.93 -9.55 -16.64
C GLY A 221 -6.67 -8.70 -15.40
N ALA A 222 -7.12 -9.22 -14.26
CA ALA A 222 -6.90 -8.67 -12.93
C ALA A 222 -5.73 -9.38 -12.24
N ALA A 223 -4.76 -8.62 -11.75
CA ALA A 223 -3.63 -9.14 -10.98
C ALA A 223 -3.97 -9.30 -9.49
N THR A 224 -5.07 -9.99 -9.23
CA THR A 224 -5.67 -10.20 -7.90
C THR A 224 -5.90 -11.68 -7.63
N PRO A 225 -5.94 -12.13 -6.35
CA PRO A 225 -6.24 -13.53 -6.02
C PRO A 225 -7.68 -13.94 -6.36
N LYS A 226 -8.61 -12.97 -6.38
CA LYS A 226 -10.03 -13.15 -6.75
C LYS A 226 -10.45 -12.01 -7.66
N ARG A 227 -11.52 -12.22 -8.45
CA ARG A 227 -12.10 -11.16 -9.28
C ARG A 227 -12.52 -9.96 -8.43
N ALA A 228 -12.27 -8.76 -8.92
CA ALA A 228 -12.68 -7.53 -8.25
C ALA A 228 -14.22 -7.43 -8.23
N PRO A 229 -14.87 -7.15 -7.09
CA PRO A 229 -16.33 -7.11 -6.98
C PRO A 229 -16.99 -6.10 -7.93
N TYR A 230 -16.32 -5.02 -8.26
CA TYR A 230 -16.78 -3.98 -9.18
C TYR A 230 -16.46 -4.26 -10.66
N LEU A 231 -15.75 -5.37 -10.95
CA LEU A 231 -15.42 -5.89 -12.28
C LEU A 231 -15.55 -7.42 -12.31
N PRO A 232 -16.71 -7.99 -12.01
CA PRO A 232 -16.88 -9.44 -11.83
C PRO A 232 -16.66 -10.24 -13.13
N ASP A 233 -16.79 -9.62 -14.28
CA ASP A 233 -16.57 -10.25 -15.59
C ASP A 233 -15.09 -10.30 -15.99
N VAL A 234 -14.20 -9.57 -15.30
CA VAL A 234 -12.77 -9.57 -15.59
C VAL A 234 -12.10 -10.76 -14.90
N PRO A 235 -11.56 -11.72 -15.67
CA PRO A 235 -10.88 -12.87 -15.09
C PRO A 235 -9.57 -12.46 -14.42
N THR A 236 -9.15 -13.18 -13.38
CA THR A 236 -7.84 -13.01 -12.78
C THR A 236 -6.75 -13.61 -13.68
N PHE A 237 -5.50 -13.23 -13.47
CA PHE A 237 -4.37 -13.87 -14.14
C PHE A 237 -4.28 -15.36 -13.76
N ALA A 238 -4.60 -15.73 -12.51
CA ALA A 238 -4.60 -17.12 -12.06
C ALA A 238 -5.61 -17.98 -12.83
N GLU A 239 -6.83 -17.48 -13.08
CA GLU A 239 -7.84 -18.14 -13.91
C GLU A 239 -7.40 -18.31 -15.38
N GLN A 240 -6.42 -17.53 -15.82
CA GLN A 240 -5.91 -17.50 -17.20
C GLN A 240 -4.55 -18.20 -17.35
N GLY A 241 -4.14 -19.06 -16.39
CA GLY A 241 -2.94 -19.89 -16.50
C GLY A 241 -1.68 -19.26 -15.87
N PHE A 242 -1.82 -18.19 -15.08
CA PHE A 242 -0.74 -17.55 -14.33
C PHE A 242 -0.98 -17.64 -12.82
N PRO A 243 -0.94 -18.84 -12.21
CA PRO A 243 -1.22 -19.00 -10.79
C PRO A 243 -0.23 -18.18 -9.94
N GLY A 244 -0.74 -17.48 -8.90
CA GLY A 244 0.07 -16.62 -8.04
C GLY A 244 0.61 -15.35 -8.72
N PHE A 245 0.08 -14.97 -9.90
CA PHE A 245 0.35 -13.65 -10.47
C PHE A 245 -0.56 -12.62 -9.81
N GLU A 246 -0.04 -12.05 -8.74
CA GLU A 246 -0.75 -11.09 -7.91
C GLU A 246 0.12 -9.85 -7.74
N THR A 247 -0.35 -8.73 -8.23
CA THR A 247 0.29 -7.43 -8.08
C THR A 247 -0.75 -6.40 -7.68
N SER A 248 -0.67 -5.97 -6.44
CA SER A 248 -1.48 -4.90 -5.89
C SER A 248 -0.57 -3.93 -5.14
N THR A 249 -1.02 -2.71 -5.02
CA THR A 249 -0.40 -1.76 -4.10
C THR A 249 -1.24 -1.70 -2.84
N TRP A 250 -0.71 -2.15 -1.73
CA TRP A 250 -1.35 -1.94 -0.43
C TRP A 250 -0.89 -0.62 0.19
N PHE A 251 -1.78 -0.03 0.97
CA PHE A 251 -1.57 1.16 1.78
C PHE A 251 -1.78 0.77 3.24
N SER A 252 -0.78 0.99 4.07
CA SER A 252 -0.74 0.38 5.40
C SER A 252 -0.16 1.30 6.43
N LEU A 253 -0.61 1.11 7.67
CA LEU A 253 -0.12 1.81 8.85
C LEU A 253 1.09 1.08 9.43
N PHE A 254 2.12 1.84 9.78
CA PHE A 254 3.34 1.39 10.42
C PHE A 254 3.65 2.24 11.66
N ALA A 255 4.29 1.62 12.64
CA ALA A 255 4.81 2.28 13.82
C ALA A 255 6.35 2.15 13.89
N PRO A 256 7.06 2.99 14.66
CA PRO A 256 8.49 2.81 14.94
C PRO A 256 8.76 1.48 15.65
N ARG A 257 9.95 0.90 15.42
CA ARG A 257 10.41 -0.28 16.17
C ARG A 257 10.38 0.01 17.67
N GLY A 258 9.93 -0.97 18.44
CA GLY A 258 9.84 -0.87 19.90
C GLY A 258 8.53 -0.26 20.40
N THR A 259 7.59 0.10 19.52
CA THR A 259 6.23 0.47 19.94
C THR A 259 5.60 -0.69 20.73
N PRO A 260 5.05 -0.45 21.94
CA PRO A 260 4.44 -1.49 22.76
C PRO A 260 3.34 -2.28 22.03
N ASN A 261 3.30 -3.59 22.26
CA ASN A 261 2.37 -4.47 21.54
C ASN A 261 0.91 -4.12 21.77
N ASP A 262 0.53 -3.70 22.97
CA ASP A 262 -0.83 -3.27 23.30
C ASP A 262 -1.25 -2.03 22.47
N ILE A 263 -0.34 -1.09 22.23
CA ILE A 263 -0.55 0.06 21.34
C ILE A 263 -0.70 -0.41 19.89
N VAL A 264 0.17 -1.33 19.44
CA VAL A 264 0.09 -1.90 18.07
C VAL A 264 -1.25 -2.58 17.85
N GLU A 265 -1.68 -3.43 18.79
CA GLU A 265 -2.96 -4.14 18.69
C GLU A 265 -4.17 -3.20 18.74
N GLN A 266 -4.11 -2.15 19.56
CA GLN A 266 -5.17 -1.13 19.60
C GLN A 266 -5.26 -0.37 18.28
N LEU A 267 -4.14 0.05 17.72
CA LEU A 267 -4.07 0.70 16.39
C LEU A 267 -4.55 -0.24 15.29
N ASN A 268 -4.14 -1.52 15.31
CA ASN A 268 -4.64 -2.53 14.39
C ASN A 268 -6.16 -2.70 14.53
N GLY A 269 -6.69 -2.67 15.76
CA GLY A 269 -8.12 -2.68 16.02
C GLY A 269 -8.87 -1.56 15.28
N TYR A 270 -8.32 -0.34 15.23
CA TYR A 270 -8.91 0.77 14.46
C TYR A 270 -8.84 0.53 12.96
N VAL A 271 -7.70 0.03 12.45
CA VAL A 271 -7.54 -0.28 11.01
C VAL A 271 -8.54 -1.34 10.57
N ARG A 272 -8.67 -2.43 11.32
CA ARG A 272 -9.62 -3.52 11.02
C ARG A 272 -11.08 -3.07 11.12
N ALA A 273 -11.40 -2.30 12.17
CA ALA A 273 -12.74 -1.77 12.35
C ALA A 273 -13.13 -0.81 11.22
N LEU A 274 -12.20 -0.01 10.71
CA LEU A 274 -12.42 0.83 9.53
C LEU A 274 -12.79 -0.02 8.30
N GLY A 275 -12.09 -1.13 8.06
CA GLY A 275 -12.39 -2.05 6.95
C GLY A 275 -13.78 -2.71 7.04
N ARG A 276 -14.39 -2.75 8.24
CA ARG A 276 -15.73 -3.31 8.50
C ARG A 276 -16.82 -2.25 8.58
N ASP A 277 -16.46 -0.98 8.78
CA ASP A 277 -17.42 0.13 8.90
C ASP A 277 -18.02 0.45 7.52
N PRO A 278 -19.35 0.42 7.35
CA PRO A 278 -19.99 0.58 6.05
C PRO A 278 -19.69 1.92 5.36
N ASP A 279 -19.62 3.01 6.14
CA ASP A 279 -19.37 4.35 5.58
C ASP A 279 -17.91 4.51 5.17
N ALA A 280 -16.97 4.01 5.98
CA ALA A 280 -15.54 4.01 5.65
C ALA A 280 -15.26 3.11 4.43
N ARG A 281 -15.84 1.90 4.39
CA ARG A 281 -15.77 1.01 3.23
C ARG A 281 -16.24 1.70 1.96
N LYS A 282 -17.44 2.30 1.98
CA LYS A 282 -17.99 3.02 0.84
C LYS A 282 -17.04 4.12 0.34
N ARG A 283 -16.38 4.83 1.26
CA ARG A 283 -15.39 5.86 0.89
C ARG A 283 -14.12 5.28 0.28
N LEU A 284 -13.62 4.13 0.78
CA LEU A 284 -12.48 3.42 0.20
C LEU A 284 -12.84 2.89 -1.18
N GLU A 285 -13.94 2.15 -1.30
CA GLU A 285 -14.40 1.52 -2.54
C GLU A 285 -14.74 2.54 -3.64
N ALA A 286 -15.29 3.72 -3.28
CA ALA A 286 -15.51 4.82 -4.21
C ALA A 286 -14.21 5.37 -4.82
N ASN A 287 -13.06 5.08 -4.19
CA ASN A 287 -11.74 5.42 -4.67
C ASN A 287 -10.95 4.17 -5.14
N PHE A 288 -11.66 3.06 -5.38
CA PHE A 288 -11.10 1.78 -5.84
C PHE A 288 -10.02 1.23 -4.92
N ILE A 289 -10.14 1.49 -3.63
CA ILE A 289 -9.34 0.87 -2.58
C ILE A 289 -10.18 -0.26 -1.98
N ASP A 290 -9.74 -1.50 -2.18
CA ASP A 290 -10.36 -2.66 -1.56
C ASP A 290 -9.98 -2.69 -0.07
N PRO A 291 -10.96 -2.57 0.86
CA PRO A 291 -10.67 -2.58 2.29
C PRO A 291 -10.01 -3.89 2.73
N ALA A 292 -9.08 -3.81 3.65
CA ALA A 292 -8.42 -4.98 4.22
C ALA A 292 -8.88 -5.24 5.66
N ASP A 293 -8.79 -6.51 6.09
CA ASP A 293 -9.07 -6.93 7.46
C ASP A 293 -8.06 -8.02 7.85
N MET A 294 -6.91 -7.58 8.37
CA MET A 294 -5.83 -8.45 8.83
C MET A 294 -5.38 -8.03 10.22
N THR A 295 -5.02 -8.99 11.06
CA THR A 295 -4.29 -8.74 12.30
C THR A 295 -2.89 -8.18 12.00
N ALA A 296 -2.26 -7.56 12.98
CA ALA A 296 -0.89 -7.06 12.83
C ALA A 296 0.10 -8.20 12.50
N SER A 297 -0.11 -9.38 13.07
CA SER A 297 0.69 -10.59 12.78
C SER A 297 0.51 -11.06 11.34
N GLU A 298 -0.72 -11.24 10.86
CA GLU A 298 -1.01 -11.65 9.48
C GLU A 298 -0.45 -10.65 8.48
N PHE A 299 -0.55 -9.35 8.78
CA PHE A 299 0.04 -8.33 7.93
C PHE A 299 1.58 -8.35 7.97
N GLY A 300 2.18 -8.60 9.13
CA GLY A 300 3.63 -8.80 9.25
C GLY A 300 4.13 -9.97 8.39
N ASP A 301 3.38 -11.07 8.34
CA ASP A 301 3.72 -12.22 7.50
C ASP A 301 3.54 -11.93 6.02
N LEU A 302 2.50 -11.16 5.63
CA LEU A 302 2.34 -10.66 4.26
C LEU A 302 3.51 -9.77 3.84
N VAL A 303 3.96 -8.84 4.69
CA VAL A 303 5.11 -7.96 4.40
C VAL A 303 6.38 -8.79 4.14
N LYS A 304 6.65 -9.83 4.95
CA LYS A 304 7.80 -10.73 4.74
C LYS A 304 7.69 -11.50 3.44
N ALA A 305 6.52 -12.07 3.16
CA ALA A 305 6.28 -12.81 1.91
C ALA A 305 6.41 -11.91 0.67
N ASP A 306 5.86 -10.70 0.75
CA ASP A 306 5.99 -9.70 -0.32
C ASP A 306 7.46 -9.25 -0.49
N ALA A 307 8.22 -9.09 0.58
CA ALA A 307 9.64 -8.76 0.48
C ALA A 307 10.42 -9.81 -0.35
N VAL A 308 10.22 -11.10 -0.07
CA VAL A 308 10.83 -12.20 -0.84
C VAL A 308 10.38 -12.20 -2.29
N LYS A 309 9.08 -11.97 -2.54
CA LYS A 309 8.52 -11.89 -3.90
C LYS A 309 9.13 -10.74 -4.69
N TRP A 310 9.15 -9.54 -4.12
CA TRP A 310 9.62 -8.34 -4.81
C TRP A 310 11.14 -8.33 -4.98
N GLU A 311 11.91 -8.89 -4.01
CA GLU A 311 13.36 -9.11 -4.20
C GLU A 311 13.64 -9.92 -5.46
N ARG A 312 12.94 -11.05 -5.63
CA ARG A 312 13.06 -11.88 -6.84
C ARG A 312 12.70 -11.09 -8.10
N ILE A 313 11.55 -10.40 -8.10
CA ILE A 313 11.08 -9.67 -9.29
C ILE A 313 12.03 -8.53 -9.67
N VAL A 314 12.52 -7.75 -8.70
CA VAL A 314 13.49 -6.67 -8.95
C VAL A 314 14.81 -7.22 -9.49
N ARG A 315 15.31 -8.33 -8.92
CA ARG A 315 16.52 -9.00 -9.40
C ARG A 315 16.35 -9.51 -10.83
N ASP A 316 15.24 -10.19 -11.12
CA ASP A 316 14.96 -10.80 -12.43
C ASP A 316 14.72 -9.71 -13.50
N ALA A 317 14.15 -8.57 -13.12
CA ALA A 317 14.02 -7.40 -13.98
C ALA A 317 15.37 -6.69 -14.25
N GLY A 318 16.39 -6.93 -13.44
CA GLY A 318 17.71 -6.28 -13.57
C GLY A 318 17.70 -4.77 -13.33
N VAL A 319 16.67 -4.28 -12.61
CA VAL A 319 16.45 -2.83 -12.40
C VAL A 319 17.12 -2.38 -11.11
N LYS A 320 17.84 -1.26 -11.18
CA LYS A 320 18.38 -0.53 -10.03
C LYS A 320 18.16 0.97 -10.26
N ILE A 321 17.90 1.70 -9.18
CA ILE A 321 17.85 3.17 -9.19
C ILE A 321 18.80 3.72 -8.13
N ASP A 322 19.38 4.88 -8.42
CA ASP A 322 20.28 5.60 -7.51
C ASP A 322 19.52 6.52 -6.56
#